data_ce8994e2f3b11e72d754982446ecb4bd
#
_entry.id   ce8994e2f3b11e72d754982446ecb4bd
#
_cell.length_a   1.000
_cell.length_b   1.000
_cell.length_c   1.000
_cell.angle_alpha   90.00
_cell.angle_beta   90.00
_cell.angle_gamma   90.00
#
_symmetry.space_group_name_H-M   'P 1'
#
loop_
_entity.id
_entity.type
_entity.pdbx_description
1 polymer ?
#
loop_
_entity_poly.entity_id
_entity_poly.type
_entity_poly.pdbx_seq_one_letter_code
_entity_poly.pdbx_strand_id
1 'polypeptide(L)'
;LDAAIADAAVPPIARATALELLAPYLSAHDVPAVEQALRDPDPQVRRAALALLDAWEPPRRWQTGAPLLADPVRSVRLAAVDALADAAGTVTLPESQRATFATAVAEYRAAQMLNADRAESWLNLGALDARLGHADAAEAAYRRAIDTDPHFLPAYVNLADLYRQLGRDGDGERVLRQGLTVSQEATLQYALGLLLIREQRREEALTALGAAANAAPEVPRYAYVYALALDNAGRRADAIAVLEAAQRRATGDREILTALVSLASQSGDTAAAQRWGAALQQLQTSAAEPR
;
A
#
# COMPACT_ATOMS: atom_id res chain seq x y z
N LEU A 1 10.94 -18.33 -6.43
CA LEU A 1 9.58 -18.02 -6.90
C LEU A 1 9.51 -18.07 -8.43
N ASP A 2 10.42 -17.45 -9.17
CA ASP A 2 10.41 -17.38 -10.64
C ASP A 2 10.31 -18.73 -11.32
N ALA A 3 11.09 -19.71 -10.86
CA ALA A 3 11.01 -21.08 -11.39
C ALA A 3 9.61 -21.69 -11.22
N ALA A 4 8.95 -21.44 -10.10
CA ALA A 4 7.59 -21.92 -9.85
C ALA A 4 6.55 -21.19 -10.70
N ILE A 5 6.75 -19.88 -10.96
CA ILE A 5 5.86 -19.07 -11.81
C ILE A 5 5.94 -19.54 -13.28
N ALA A 6 7.15 -19.83 -13.75
CA ALA A 6 7.41 -20.23 -15.14
C ALA A 6 7.08 -21.68 -15.47
N ASP A 7 6.99 -22.56 -14.47
CA ASP A 7 6.77 -23.98 -14.66
C ASP A 7 5.27 -24.31 -14.86
N ALA A 8 4.92 -24.70 -16.07
CA ALA A 8 3.55 -25.11 -16.41
C ALA A 8 3.08 -26.40 -15.68
N ALA A 9 3.99 -27.20 -15.11
CA ALA A 9 3.64 -28.37 -14.30
C ALA A 9 3.14 -27.98 -12.90
N VAL A 10 3.48 -26.76 -12.42
CA VAL A 10 2.98 -26.21 -11.15
C VAL A 10 1.50 -25.80 -11.32
N PRO A 11 0.61 -26.19 -10.42
CA PRO A 11 -0.81 -25.80 -10.50
C PRO A 11 -1.00 -24.28 -10.59
N PRO A 12 -1.99 -23.78 -11.38
CA PRO A 12 -2.22 -22.35 -11.59
C PRO A 12 -2.36 -21.55 -10.29
N ILE A 13 -3.08 -22.09 -9.30
CA ILE A 13 -3.24 -21.45 -7.99
C ILE A 13 -1.89 -21.24 -7.29
N ALA A 14 -0.98 -22.21 -7.34
CA ALA A 14 0.34 -22.09 -6.73
C ALA A 14 1.22 -21.07 -7.47
N ARG A 15 1.10 -20.98 -8.82
CA ARG A 15 1.79 -19.95 -9.62
C ARG A 15 1.25 -18.55 -9.33
N ALA A 16 -0.07 -18.40 -9.19
CA ALA A 16 -0.71 -17.15 -8.79
C ALA A 16 -0.26 -16.73 -7.38
N THR A 17 -0.23 -17.66 -6.42
CA THR A 17 0.28 -17.39 -5.06
C THR A 17 1.76 -17.02 -5.08
N ALA A 18 2.57 -17.66 -5.94
CA ALA A 18 3.99 -17.31 -6.07
C ALA A 18 4.17 -15.86 -6.58
N LEU A 19 3.32 -15.39 -7.51
CA LEU A 19 3.29 -14.00 -7.96
C LEU A 19 2.90 -13.04 -6.82
N GLU A 20 1.88 -13.36 -6.03
CA GLU A 20 1.48 -12.55 -4.87
C GLU A 20 2.63 -12.44 -3.83
N LEU A 21 3.31 -13.55 -3.56
CA LEU A 21 4.46 -13.59 -2.64
C LEU A 21 5.70 -12.87 -3.21
N LEU A 22 5.81 -12.72 -4.53
CA LEU A 22 6.90 -11.99 -5.19
C LEU A 22 6.76 -10.48 -5.03
N ALA A 23 5.54 -9.94 -4.86
CA ALA A 23 5.27 -8.51 -4.87
C ALA A 23 6.22 -7.68 -3.96
N PRO A 24 6.50 -8.03 -2.70
CA PRO A 24 7.40 -7.27 -1.82
C PRO A 24 8.88 -7.33 -2.23
N TYR A 25 9.25 -8.27 -3.09
CA TYR A 25 10.63 -8.56 -3.49
C TYR A 25 10.88 -8.30 -4.98
N LEU A 26 9.86 -7.78 -5.68
CA LEU A 26 9.89 -7.58 -7.13
C LEU A 26 11.11 -6.75 -7.55
N SER A 27 11.86 -7.27 -8.52
CA SER A 27 13.07 -6.68 -9.04
C SER A 27 13.08 -6.68 -10.59
N ALA A 28 14.07 -6.03 -11.20
CA ALA A 28 14.23 -6.08 -12.65
C ALA A 28 14.48 -7.49 -13.20
N HIS A 29 14.97 -8.41 -12.37
CA HIS A 29 15.20 -9.82 -12.74
C HIS A 29 13.89 -10.56 -13.02
N ASP A 30 12.83 -10.22 -12.29
CA ASP A 30 11.55 -10.93 -12.31
C ASP A 30 10.64 -10.52 -13.49
N VAL A 31 11.01 -9.44 -14.17
CA VAL A 31 10.23 -8.88 -15.28
C VAL A 31 9.85 -9.91 -16.35
N PRO A 32 10.76 -10.77 -16.85
CA PRO A 32 10.39 -11.76 -17.86
C PRO A 32 9.35 -12.78 -17.35
N ALA A 33 9.44 -13.18 -16.08
CA ALA A 33 8.49 -14.11 -15.46
C ALA A 33 7.09 -13.47 -15.35
N VAL A 34 7.01 -12.19 -14.97
CA VAL A 34 5.75 -11.44 -14.90
C VAL A 34 5.14 -11.26 -16.30
N GLU A 35 5.94 -10.89 -17.32
CA GLU A 35 5.47 -10.77 -18.70
C GLU A 35 4.97 -12.10 -19.29
N GLN A 36 5.59 -13.22 -18.91
CA GLN A 36 5.12 -14.55 -19.27
C GLN A 36 3.79 -14.86 -18.56
N ALA A 37 3.68 -14.57 -17.26
CA ALA A 37 2.48 -14.80 -16.47
C ALA A 37 1.28 -13.99 -16.96
N LEU A 38 1.47 -12.80 -17.50
CA LEU A 38 0.40 -12.01 -18.14
C LEU A 38 -0.18 -12.67 -19.41
N ARG A 39 0.51 -13.65 -19.98
CA ARG A 39 0.06 -14.44 -21.15
C ARG A 39 -0.31 -15.88 -20.78
N ASP A 40 -0.32 -16.19 -19.50
CA ASP A 40 -0.64 -17.55 -19.02
C ASP A 40 -2.04 -18.01 -19.50
N PRO A 41 -2.22 -19.29 -19.86
CA PRO A 41 -3.52 -19.82 -20.24
C PRO A 41 -4.55 -19.69 -19.10
N ASP A 42 -4.11 -19.76 -17.84
CA ASP A 42 -5.00 -19.65 -16.69
C ASP A 42 -5.27 -18.19 -16.29
N PRO A 43 -6.54 -17.76 -16.17
CA PRO A 43 -6.89 -16.39 -15.81
C PRO A 43 -6.49 -15.98 -14.39
N GLN A 44 -6.33 -16.92 -13.45
CA GLN A 44 -5.89 -16.60 -12.09
C GLN A 44 -4.44 -16.10 -12.11
N VAL A 45 -3.58 -16.74 -12.90
CA VAL A 45 -2.18 -16.34 -13.07
C VAL A 45 -2.09 -14.98 -13.74
N ARG A 46 -2.84 -14.75 -14.85
CA ARG A 46 -2.88 -13.44 -15.50
C ARG A 46 -3.31 -12.32 -14.56
N ARG A 47 -4.35 -12.59 -13.74
CA ARG A 47 -4.86 -11.63 -12.75
C ARG A 47 -3.83 -11.32 -11.67
N ALA A 48 -3.15 -12.33 -11.13
CA ALA A 48 -2.09 -12.13 -10.13
C ALA A 48 -0.90 -11.34 -10.70
N ALA A 49 -0.53 -11.60 -11.96
CA ALA A 49 0.53 -10.87 -12.65
C ALA A 49 0.20 -9.38 -12.88
N LEU A 50 -1.08 -9.04 -13.16
CA LEU A 50 -1.52 -7.65 -13.31
C LEU A 50 -1.27 -6.82 -12.05
N ALA A 51 -1.43 -7.39 -10.85
CA ALA A 51 -1.19 -6.70 -9.59
C ALA A 51 0.29 -6.27 -9.41
N LEU A 52 1.23 -6.94 -10.07
CA LEU A 52 2.65 -6.60 -10.02
C LEU A 52 3.02 -5.41 -10.91
N LEU A 53 2.18 -5.03 -11.84
CA LEU A 53 2.43 -3.93 -12.77
C LEU A 53 2.45 -2.56 -12.07
N ASP A 54 1.88 -2.43 -10.86
CA ASP A 54 1.89 -1.18 -10.11
C ASP A 54 3.31 -0.70 -9.76
N ALA A 55 4.28 -1.61 -9.68
CA ALA A 55 5.69 -1.28 -9.48
C ALA A 55 6.41 -0.78 -10.75
N TRP A 56 5.76 -0.82 -11.92
CA TRP A 56 6.38 -0.47 -13.20
C TRP A 56 6.07 0.98 -13.61
N GLU A 57 6.99 1.57 -14.36
CA GLU A 57 6.78 2.90 -14.95
C GLU A 57 5.51 2.94 -15.83
N PRO A 58 4.71 4.01 -15.78
CA PRO A 58 3.41 4.08 -16.46
C PRO A 58 3.40 3.72 -17.93
N PRO A 59 4.39 4.14 -18.79
CA PRO A 59 4.40 3.75 -20.19
C PRO A 59 4.57 2.25 -20.40
N ARG A 60 5.46 1.61 -19.63
CA ARG A 60 5.68 0.16 -19.70
C ARG A 60 4.47 -0.60 -19.15
N ARG A 61 3.94 -0.15 -18.01
CA ARG A 61 2.72 -0.70 -17.40
C ARG A 61 1.59 -0.73 -18.41
N TRP A 62 1.35 0.39 -19.10
CA TRP A 62 0.33 0.48 -20.14
C TRP A 62 0.60 -0.47 -21.30
N GLN A 63 1.80 -0.40 -21.89
CA GLN A 63 2.18 -1.24 -23.03
C GLN A 63 1.96 -2.73 -22.78
N THR A 64 2.29 -3.17 -21.57
CA THR A 64 2.25 -4.60 -21.20
C THR A 64 0.86 -5.04 -20.76
N GLY A 65 0.13 -4.20 -20.02
CA GLY A 65 -1.18 -4.55 -19.44
C GLY A 65 -2.37 -4.28 -20.35
N ALA A 66 -2.27 -3.28 -21.26
CA ALA A 66 -3.41 -2.86 -22.09
C ALA A 66 -4.05 -3.98 -22.96
N PRO A 67 -3.33 -4.98 -23.47
CA PRO A 67 -3.97 -6.11 -24.15
C PRO A 67 -4.99 -6.85 -23.29
N LEU A 68 -4.80 -6.89 -21.97
CA LEU A 68 -5.70 -7.58 -21.04
C LEU A 68 -7.01 -6.84 -20.73
N LEU A 69 -7.15 -5.59 -21.19
CA LEU A 69 -8.44 -4.88 -21.20
C LEU A 69 -9.48 -5.55 -22.12
N ALA A 70 -9.03 -6.38 -23.07
CA ALA A 70 -9.86 -7.16 -23.98
C ALA A 70 -9.78 -8.67 -23.69
N ASP A 71 -9.29 -9.08 -22.51
CA ASP A 71 -9.19 -10.48 -22.12
C ASP A 71 -10.58 -11.17 -22.20
N PRO A 72 -10.66 -12.43 -22.67
CA PRO A 72 -11.93 -13.15 -22.73
C PRO A 72 -12.57 -13.32 -21.33
N VAL A 73 -11.77 -13.33 -20.25
CA VAL A 73 -12.26 -13.55 -18.90
C VAL A 73 -12.49 -12.21 -18.18
N ARG A 74 -13.73 -11.99 -17.75
CA ARG A 74 -14.15 -10.72 -17.11
C ARG A 74 -13.28 -10.31 -15.94
N SER A 75 -12.95 -11.25 -15.04
CA SER A 75 -12.14 -10.93 -13.85
C SER A 75 -10.73 -10.42 -14.20
N VAL A 76 -10.18 -10.83 -15.35
CA VAL A 76 -8.90 -10.32 -15.85
C VAL A 76 -9.07 -8.90 -16.39
N ARG A 77 -10.13 -8.62 -17.18
CA ARG A 77 -10.42 -7.25 -17.65
C ARG A 77 -10.59 -6.26 -16.50
N LEU A 78 -11.33 -6.67 -15.44
CA LEU A 78 -11.51 -5.82 -14.25
C LEU A 78 -10.19 -5.55 -13.53
N ALA A 79 -9.32 -6.56 -13.37
CA ALA A 79 -7.99 -6.39 -12.80
C ALA A 79 -7.09 -5.51 -13.68
N ALA A 80 -7.23 -5.59 -15.02
CA ALA A 80 -6.50 -4.73 -15.94
C ALA A 80 -6.90 -3.26 -15.79
N VAL A 81 -8.17 -2.95 -15.52
CA VAL A 81 -8.61 -1.57 -15.21
C VAL A 81 -7.90 -1.06 -13.95
N ASP A 82 -7.89 -1.84 -12.88
CA ASP A 82 -7.20 -1.46 -11.65
C ASP A 82 -5.71 -1.22 -11.90
N ALA A 83 -5.02 -2.15 -12.55
CA ALA A 83 -3.59 -2.04 -12.81
C ALA A 83 -3.21 -0.84 -13.71
N LEU A 84 -4.12 -0.36 -14.55
CA LEU A 84 -3.82 0.63 -15.59
C LEU A 84 -4.40 2.03 -15.33
N ALA A 85 -5.23 2.21 -14.29
CA ALA A 85 -5.94 3.47 -14.05
C ALA A 85 -4.99 4.68 -13.97
N ASP A 86 -3.93 4.59 -13.18
CA ASP A 86 -2.95 5.68 -13.03
C ASP A 86 -2.17 5.92 -14.35
N ALA A 87 -1.77 4.82 -15.00
CA ALA A 87 -1.00 4.91 -16.24
C ALA A 87 -1.83 5.58 -17.35
N ALA A 88 -3.14 5.32 -17.41
CA ALA A 88 -4.03 5.91 -18.40
C ALA A 88 -4.07 7.45 -18.35
N GLY A 89 -3.92 8.03 -17.14
CA GLY A 89 -3.88 9.49 -16.94
C GLY A 89 -2.53 10.13 -17.30
N THR A 90 -1.45 9.35 -17.39
CA THR A 90 -0.09 9.86 -17.57
C THR A 90 0.48 9.65 -18.96
N VAL A 91 -0.06 8.72 -19.75
CA VAL A 91 0.40 8.42 -21.12
C VAL A 91 -0.55 8.98 -22.18
N THR A 92 0.01 9.43 -23.29
CA THR A 92 -0.81 9.84 -24.44
C THR A 92 -1.29 8.60 -25.20
N LEU A 93 -2.59 8.31 -25.07
CA LEU A 93 -3.20 7.12 -25.67
C LEU A 93 -3.79 7.41 -27.06
N PRO A 94 -3.59 6.51 -28.05
CA PRO A 94 -4.36 6.51 -29.28
C PRO A 94 -5.88 6.39 -29.03
N GLU A 95 -6.70 6.93 -29.94
CA GLU A 95 -8.17 6.92 -29.77
C GLU A 95 -8.75 5.52 -29.54
N SER A 96 -8.27 4.54 -30.30
CA SER A 96 -8.72 3.13 -30.15
C SER A 96 -8.43 2.57 -28.75
N GLN A 97 -7.28 2.89 -28.19
CA GLN A 97 -6.92 2.44 -26.84
C GLN A 97 -7.73 3.17 -25.76
N ARG A 98 -8.00 4.48 -25.94
CA ARG A 98 -8.90 5.22 -25.05
C ARG A 98 -10.30 4.62 -25.05
N ALA A 99 -10.85 4.30 -26.21
CA ALA A 99 -12.16 3.69 -26.34
C ALA A 99 -12.22 2.30 -25.68
N THR A 100 -11.19 1.48 -25.85
CA THR A 100 -11.10 0.16 -25.19
C THR A 100 -11.05 0.31 -23.68
N PHE A 101 -10.22 1.23 -23.18
CA PHE A 101 -10.12 1.48 -21.74
C PHE A 101 -11.43 2.02 -21.16
N ALA A 102 -12.07 2.98 -21.82
CA ALA A 102 -13.36 3.52 -21.39
C ALA A 102 -14.44 2.42 -21.29
N THR A 103 -14.45 1.49 -22.27
CA THR A 103 -15.36 0.33 -22.25
C THR A 103 -15.10 -0.58 -21.05
N ALA A 104 -13.82 -0.88 -20.76
CA ALA A 104 -13.42 -1.70 -19.61
C ALA A 104 -13.75 -1.01 -18.27
N VAL A 105 -13.53 0.31 -18.17
CA VAL A 105 -13.92 1.12 -16.99
C VAL A 105 -15.44 1.08 -16.78
N ALA A 106 -16.24 1.18 -17.85
CA ALA A 106 -17.69 1.06 -17.75
C ALA A 106 -18.11 -0.33 -17.23
N GLU A 107 -17.46 -1.40 -17.72
CA GLU A 107 -17.68 -2.77 -17.22
C GLU A 107 -17.29 -2.91 -15.73
N TYR A 108 -16.17 -2.32 -15.32
CA TYR A 108 -15.73 -2.29 -13.91
C TYR A 108 -16.76 -1.62 -13.02
N ARG A 109 -17.21 -0.42 -13.42
CA ARG A 109 -18.25 0.31 -12.67
C ARG A 109 -19.54 -0.50 -12.55
N ALA A 110 -20.00 -1.10 -13.66
CA ALA A 110 -21.17 -1.96 -13.65
C ALA A 110 -21.01 -3.18 -12.72
N ALA A 111 -19.80 -3.76 -12.65
CA ALA A 111 -19.49 -4.86 -11.74
C ALA A 111 -19.57 -4.45 -10.27
N GLN A 112 -19.02 -3.27 -9.90
CA GLN A 112 -19.10 -2.76 -8.54
C GLN A 112 -20.55 -2.43 -8.16
N MET A 113 -21.33 -1.84 -9.07
CA MET A 113 -22.73 -1.48 -8.81
C MET A 113 -23.65 -2.66 -8.56
N LEU A 114 -23.27 -3.90 -8.94
CA LEU A 114 -24.02 -5.11 -8.56
C LEU A 114 -24.02 -5.39 -7.06
N ASN A 115 -23.03 -4.81 -6.33
CA ASN A 115 -22.89 -4.95 -4.89
C ASN A 115 -22.87 -3.55 -4.22
N ALA A 116 -23.71 -2.62 -4.70
CA ALA A 116 -23.76 -1.25 -4.19
C ALA A 116 -24.34 -1.13 -2.76
N ASP A 117 -24.84 -2.22 -2.22
CA ASP A 117 -25.21 -2.38 -0.81
C ASP A 117 -24.01 -2.63 0.11
N ARG A 118 -22.80 -2.79 -0.44
CA ARG A 118 -21.56 -3.04 0.28
C ARG A 118 -20.61 -1.84 0.20
N ALA A 119 -20.02 -1.48 1.33
CA ALA A 119 -19.08 -0.36 1.42
C ALA A 119 -17.82 -0.57 0.56
N GLU A 120 -17.35 -1.83 0.42
CA GLU A 120 -16.19 -2.17 -0.41
C GLU A 120 -16.39 -1.80 -1.87
N SER A 121 -17.60 -1.94 -2.40
CA SER A 121 -17.89 -1.56 -3.79
C SER A 121 -17.75 -0.06 -4.02
N TRP A 122 -18.21 0.73 -3.08
CA TRP A 122 -18.04 2.19 -3.13
C TRP A 122 -16.58 2.60 -2.90
N LEU A 123 -15.84 1.90 -2.02
CA LEU A 123 -14.40 2.11 -1.86
C LEU A 123 -13.65 1.89 -3.18
N ASN A 124 -13.95 0.77 -3.87
CA ASN A 124 -13.32 0.42 -5.14
C ASN A 124 -13.63 1.45 -6.23
N LEU A 125 -14.88 1.96 -6.29
CA LEU A 125 -15.25 3.03 -7.21
C LEU A 125 -14.50 4.33 -6.87
N GLY A 126 -14.41 4.68 -5.60
CA GLY A 126 -13.66 5.86 -5.15
C GLY A 126 -12.16 5.76 -5.48
N ALA A 127 -11.57 4.59 -5.26
CA ALA A 127 -10.16 4.34 -5.60
C ALA A 127 -9.92 4.45 -7.11
N LEU A 128 -10.80 3.86 -7.94
CA LEU A 128 -10.71 4.02 -9.39
C LEU A 128 -10.80 5.49 -9.80
N ASP A 129 -11.79 6.23 -9.28
CA ASP A 129 -11.97 7.64 -9.62
C ASP A 129 -10.80 8.52 -9.17
N ALA A 130 -10.24 8.26 -7.99
CA ALA A 130 -9.04 8.96 -7.51
C ALA A 130 -7.85 8.73 -8.45
N ARG A 131 -7.62 7.49 -8.89
CA ARG A 131 -6.54 7.12 -9.83
C ARG A 131 -6.76 7.71 -11.23
N LEU A 132 -8.01 7.91 -11.65
CA LEU A 132 -8.36 8.59 -12.90
C LEU A 132 -8.32 10.13 -12.80
N GLY A 133 -8.04 10.68 -11.62
CA GLY A 133 -8.04 12.12 -11.38
C GLY A 133 -9.43 12.76 -11.24
N HIS A 134 -10.46 11.95 -11.06
CA HIS A 134 -11.85 12.39 -10.88
C HIS A 134 -12.15 12.67 -9.41
N ALA A 135 -11.53 13.68 -8.82
CA ALA A 135 -11.52 13.93 -7.37
C ALA A 135 -12.93 14.03 -6.75
N ASP A 136 -13.86 14.75 -7.40
CA ASP A 136 -15.24 14.91 -6.88
C ASP A 136 -16.00 13.58 -6.86
N ALA A 137 -15.83 12.76 -7.89
CA ALA A 137 -16.44 11.42 -7.95
C ALA A 137 -15.84 10.47 -6.91
N ALA A 138 -14.52 10.54 -6.70
CA ALA A 138 -13.83 9.78 -5.67
C ALA A 138 -14.32 10.16 -4.27
N GLU A 139 -14.40 11.46 -3.97
CA GLU A 139 -14.93 11.97 -2.70
C GLU A 139 -16.37 11.47 -2.46
N ALA A 140 -17.24 11.58 -3.47
CA ALA A 140 -18.63 11.13 -3.36
C ALA A 140 -18.72 9.61 -3.10
N ALA A 141 -17.91 8.81 -3.79
CA ALA A 141 -17.88 7.36 -3.62
C ALA A 141 -17.36 6.95 -2.23
N TYR A 142 -16.28 7.56 -1.74
CA TYR A 142 -15.78 7.27 -0.39
C TYR A 142 -16.77 7.68 0.70
N ARG A 143 -17.43 8.82 0.56
CA ARG A 143 -18.52 9.22 1.48
C ARG A 143 -19.65 8.20 1.46
N ARG A 144 -20.02 7.72 0.26
CA ARG A 144 -21.05 6.68 0.13
C ARG A 144 -20.66 5.36 0.80
N ALA A 145 -19.36 5.00 0.75
CA ALA A 145 -18.84 3.84 1.50
C ALA A 145 -19.05 4.02 3.01
N ILE A 146 -18.72 5.19 3.56
CA ILE A 146 -18.93 5.54 4.99
C ILE A 146 -20.43 5.51 5.36
N ASP A 147 -21.29 6.05 4.51
CA ASP A 147 -22.74 6.06 4.74
C ASP A 147 -23.34 4.64 4.69
N THR A 148 -22.77 3.76 3.85
CA THR A 148 -23.23 2.37 3.70
C THR A 148 -22.81 1.52 4.89
N ASP A 149 -21.58 1.66 5.36
CA ASP A 149 -21.09 1.03 6.59
C ASP A 149 -20.14 1.99 7.35
N PRO A 150 -20.63 2.65 8.42
CA PRO A 150 -19.80 3.53 9.24
C PRO A 150 -18.63 2.84 9.95
N HIS A 151 -18.62 1.50 10.07
CA HIS A 151 -17.53 0.72 10.63
C HIS A 151 -16.48 0.29 9.59
N PHE A 152 -16.70 0.61 8.32
CA PHE A 152 -15.76 0.28 7.25
C PHE A 152 -14.61 1.31 7.19
N LEU A 153 -13.64 1.16 8.09
CA LEU A 153 -12.55 2.12 8.34
C LEU A 153 -11.69 2.47 7.11
N PRO A 154 -11.45 1.56 6.13
CA PRO A 154 -10.69 1.90 4.93
C PRO A 154 -11.24 3.11 4.17
N ALA A 155 -12.56 3.35 4.22
CA ALA A 155 -13.17 4.49 3.53
C ALA A 155 -12.76 5.84 4.14
N TYR A 156 -12.61 5.94 5.47
CA TYR A 156 -12.11 7.15 6.13
C TYR A 156 -10.66 7.44 5.77
N VAL A 157 -9.82 6.41 5.76
CA VAL A 157 -8.38 6.54 5.44
C VAL A 157 -8.20 6.98 3.99
N ASN A 158 -8.90 6.35 3.04
CA ASN A 158 -8.80 6.68 1.63
C ASN A 158 -9.36 8.08 1.33
N LEU A 159 -10.45 8.48 1.99
CA LEU A 159 -11.00 9.83 1.84
C LEU A 159 -10.03 10.88 2.41
N ALA A 160 -9.40 10.61 3.55
CA ALA A 160 -8.40 11.50 4.12
C ALA A 160 -7.14 11.59 3.23
N ASP A 161 -6.73 10.48 2.59
CA ASP A 161 -5.62 10.49 1.64
C ASP A 161 -5.96 11.26 0.36
N LEU A 162 -7.19 11.15 -0.14
CA LEU A 162 -7.68 11.98 -1.24
C LEU A 162 -7.59 13.47 -0.88
N TYR A 163 -8.04 13.88 0.32
CA TYR A 163 -7.94 15.25 0.76
C TYR A 163 -6.50 15.73 0.90
N ARG A 164 -5.59 14.85 1.36
CA ARG A 164 -4.16 15.14 1.38
C ARG A 164 -3.63 15.45 -0.02
N GLN A 165 -3.99 14.64 -1.02
CA GLN A 165 -3.57 14.85 -2.41
C GLN A 165 -4.08 16.17 -2.98
N LEU A 166 -5.27 16.62 -2.52
CA LEU A 166 -5.88 17.88 -2.91
C LEU A 166 -5.42 19.09 -2.06
N GLY A 167 -4.52 18.90 -1.10
CA GLY A 167 -4.10 19.96 -0.17
C GLY A 167 -5.18 20.41 0.82
N ARG A 168 -6.19 19.56 1.07
CA ARG A 168 -7.34 19.82 1.95
C ARG A 168 -7.17 19.10 3.30
N ASP A 169 -6.02 19.28 3.96
CA ASP A 169 -5.67 18.55 5.20
C ASP A 169 -6.73 18.74 6.31
N GLY A 170 -7.34 19.92 6.46
CA GLY A 170 -8.41 20.15 7.44
C GLY A 170 -9.69 19.31 7.19
N ASP A 171 -10.01 19.00 5.93
CA ASP A 171 -11.09 18.06 5.60
C ASP A 171 -10.67 16.62 5.94
N GLY A 172 -9.43 16.27 5.66
CA GLY A 172 -8.85 14.98 6.02
C GLY A 172 -8.87 14.74 7.53
N GLU A 173 -8.46 15.73 8.34
CA GLU A 173 -8.52 15.65 9.81
C GLU A 173 -9.94 15.38 10.30
N ARG A 174 -10.92 16.13 9.77
CA ARG A 174 -12.32 15.99 10.17
C ARG A 174 -12.84 14.58 9.92
N VAL A 175 -12.51 14.00 8.77
CA VAL A 175 -12.90 12.64 8.41
C VAL A 175 -12.22 11.58 9.29
N LEU A 176 -10.92 11.72 9.56
CA LEU A 176 -10.23 10.78 10.46
C LEU A 176 -10.76 10.86 11.89
N ARG A 177 -11.03 12.06 12.40
CA ARG A 177 -11.65 12.23 13.71
C ARG A 177 -13.07 11.65 13.74
N GLN A 178 -13.85 11.78 12.66
CA GLN A 178 -15.16 11.12 12.56
C GLN A 178 -14.99 9.58 12.66
N GLY A 179 -14.06 8.98 11.94
CA GLY A 179 -13.78 7.54 12.05
C GLY A 179 -13.38 7.13 13.48
N LEU A 180 -12.59 7.96 14.17
CA LEU A 180 -12.19 7.73 15.55
C LEU A 180 -13.33 7.82 16.58
N THR A 181 -14.47 8.43 16.24
CA THR A 181 -15.68 8.33 17.08
C THR A 181 -16.37 6.97 16.98
N VAL A 182 -16.13 6.26 15.87
CA VAL A 182 -16.70 4.93 15.61
C VAL A 182 -15.77 3.82 16.12
N SER A 183 -14.47 3.97 15.87
CA SER A 183 -13.48 2.98 16.27
C SER A 183 -12.12 3.62 16.57
N GLN A 184 -11.48 3.18 17.68
CA GLN A 184 -10.13 3.64 18.08
C GLN A 184 -9.01 2.81 17.42
N GLU A 185 -9.25 2.32 16.19
CA GLU A 185 -8.30 1.49 15.46
C GLU A 185 -6.98 2.19 15.18
N ALA A 186 -5.89 1.42 15.30
CA ALA A 186 -4.52 1.90 15.12
C ALA A 186 -4.30 2.58 13.76
N THR A 187 -4.95 2.09 12.71
CA THR A 187 -4.83 2.63 11.35
C THR A 187 -5.33 4.07 11.26
N LEU A 188 -6.46 4.39 11.91
CA LEU A 188 -7.01 5.77 11.94
C LEU A 188 -6.12 6.70 12.77
N GLN A 189 -5.63 6.23 13.92
CA GLN A 189 -4.69 6.98 14.76
C GLN A 189 -3.40 7.27 14.00
N TYR A 190 -2.86 6.29 13.28
CA TYR A 190 -1.68 6.43 12.47
C TYR A 190 -1.87 7.45 11.33
N ALA A 191 -2.98 7.36 10.59
CA ALA A 191 -3.31 8.29 9.51
C ALA A 191 -3.46 9.73 10.03
N LEU A 192 -4.14 9.91 11.19
CA LEU A 192 -4.25 11.20 11.85
C LEU A 192 -2.88 11.74 12.28
N GLY A 193 -2.04 10.90 12.86
CA GLY A 193 -0.69 11.27 13.27
C GLY A 193 0.16 11.76 12.10
N LEU A 194 0.13 11.10 10.96
CA LEU A 194 0.82 11.52 9.74
C LEU A 194 0.31 12.86 9.20
N LEU A 195 -1.01 13.09 9.25
CA LEU A 195 -1.62 14.36 8.87
C LEU A 195 -1.12 15.47 9.79
N LEU A 196 -1.16 15.27 11.12
CA LEU A 196 -0.73 16.25 12.11
C LEU A 196 0.78 16.58 12.03
N ILE A 197 1.63 15.62 11.61
CA ILE A 197 3.04 15.89 11.28
C ILE A 197 3.14 16.91 10.14
N ARG A 198 2.38 16.76 9.06
CA ARG A 198 2.39 17.71 7.93
C ARG A 198 1.92 19.10 8.36
N GLU A 199 0.92 19.17 9.22
CA GLU A 199 0.41 20.42 9.80
C GLU A 199 1.33 21.02 10.88
N GLN A 200 2.47 20.37 11.19
CA GLN A 200 3.43 20.78 12.22
C GLN A 200 2.84 20.81 13.66
N ARG A 201 1.74 20.10 13.90
CA ARG A 201 1.08 19.97 15.21
C ARG A 201 1.71 18.80 15.99
N ARG A 202 2.96 19.02 16.43
CA ARG A 202 3.86 17.96 16.93
C ARG A 202 3.30 17.18 18.11
N GLU A 203 2.80 17.85 19.14
CA GLU A 203 2.31 17.15 20.35
C GLU A 203 1.08 16.29 20.08
N GLU A 204 0.17 16.79 19.25
CA GLU A 204 -1.00 16.01 18.85
C GLU A 204 -0.60 14.82 17.97
N ALA A 205 0.37 15.02 17.06
CA ALA A 205 0.92 13.95 16.24
C ALA A 205 1.56 12.85 17.08
N LEU A 206 2.38 13.22 18.09
CA LEU A 206 2.99 12.27 19.02
C LEU A 206 1.92 11.49 19.80
N THR A 207 0.83 12.14 20.21
CA THR A 207 -0.28 11.49 20.89
C THR A 207 -0.95 10.44 19.99
N ALA A 208 -1.27 10.81 18.74
CA ALA A 208 -1.93 9.92 17.79
C ALA A 208 -1.01 8.75 17.37
N LEU A 209 0.26 9.03 17.03
CA LEU A 209 1.22 7.99 16.64
C LEU A 209 1.53 7.04 17.80
N GLY A 210 1.63 7.56 19.02
CA GLY A 210 1.81 6.75 20.21
C GLY A 210 0.61 5.84 20.48
N ALA A 211 -0.61 6.35 20.29
CA ALA A 211 -1.82 5.55 20.37
C ALA A 211 -1.83 4.41 19.34
N ALA A 212 -1.46 4.70 18.08
CA ALA A 212 -1.36 3.69 17.03
C ALA A 212 -0.33 2.59 17.37
N ALA A 213 0.89 2.98 17.79
CA ALA A 213 1.95 2.04 18.14
C ALA A 213 1.60 1.15 19.35
N ASN A 214 0.81 1.67 20.30
CA ASN A 214 0.37 0.92 21.46
C ASN A 214 -0.82 -0.01 21.15
N ALA A 215 -1.72 0.42 20.24
CA ALA A 215 -2.91 -0.36 19.89
C ALA A 215 -2.57 -1.55 18.97
N ALA A 216 -1.54 -1.44 18.13
CA ALA A 216 -1.09 -2.50 17.22
C ALA A 216 0.44 -2.68 17.31
N PRO A 217 0.96 -3.20 18.41
CA PRO A 217 2.39 -3.35 18.66
C PRO A 217 3.05 -4.41 17.76
N GLU A 218 2.27 -5.26 17.08
CA GLU A 218 2.69 -6.23 16.08
C GLU A 218 2.97 -5.59 14.71
N VAL A 219 2.58 -4.31 14.49
CA VAL A 219 2.85 -3.56 13.26
C VAL A 219 4.10 -2.70 13.42
N PRO A 220 5.30 -3.15 13.00
CA PRO A 220 6.57 -2.47 13.25
C PRO A 220 6.57 -1.03 12.73
N ARG A 221 5.88 -0.78 11.62
CA ARG A 221 5.79 0.53 10.96
C ARG A 221 5.26 1.62 11.88
N TYR A 222 4.29 1.31 12.77
CA TYR A 222 3.72 2.31 13.67
C TYR A 222 4.74 2.75 14.73
N ALA A 223 5.46 1.78 15.31
CA ALA A 223 6.53 2.07 16.26
C ALA A 223 7.68 2.85 15.59
N TYR A 224 8.05 2.49 14.37
CA TYR A 224 9.09 3.17 13.59
C TYR A 224 8.76 4.65 13.37
N VAL A 225 7.57 4.96 12.84
CA VAL A 225 7.17 6.34 12.54
C VAL A 225 6.98 7.15 13.84
N TYR A 226 6.44 6.53 14.90
CA TYR A 226 6.34 7.18 16.20
C TYR A 226 7.72 7.55 16.76
N ALA A 227 8.69 6.64 16.68
CA ALA A 227 10.05 6.90 17.13
C ALA A 227 10.73 8.03 16.34
N LEU A 228 10.55 8.09 15.01
CA LEU A 228 11.04 9.21 14.21
C LEU A 228 10.43 10.54 14.62
N ALA A 229 9.14 10.56 14.92
CA ALA A 229 8.46 11.75 15.40
C ALA A 229 8.97 12.20 16.79
N LEU A 230 9.25 11.25 17.69
CA LEU A 230 9.86 11.51 19.00
C LEU A 230 11.27 12.09 18.87
N ASP A 231 12.11 11.53 17.99
CA ASP A 231 13.47 12.05 17.78
C ASP A 231 13.44 13.46 17.19
N ASN A 232 12.58 13.73 16.23
CA ASN A 232 12.37 15.07 15.67
C ASN A 232 11.82 16.08 16.69
N ALA A 233 11.18 15.60 17.76
CA ALA A 233 10.75 16.42 18.90
C ALA A 233 11.83 16.56 20.00
N GLY A 234 13.04 16.05 19.77
CA GLY A 234 14.16 16.07 20.74
C GLY A 234 14.06 14.98 21.82
N ARG A 235 13.10 14.06 21.71
CA ARG A 235 12.84 12.97 22.67
C ARG A 235 13.55 11.67 22.25
N ARG A 236 14.86 11.77 21.96
CA ARG A 236 15.66 10.66 21.40
C ARG A 236 15.69 9.43 22.30
N ALA A 237 15.79 9.61 23.59
CA ALA A 237 15.78 8.48 24.52
C ALA A 237 14.48 7.69 24.45
N ASP A 238 13.34 8.38 24.34
CA ASP A 238 12.02 7.75 24.17
C ASP A 238 11.93 7.03 22.82
N ALA A 239 12.45 7.64 21.75
CA ALA A 239 12.50 7.04 20.42
C ALA A 239 13.25 5.70 20.42
N ILE A 240 14.45 5.66 21.04
CA ILE A 240 15.24 4.43 21.18
C ILE A 240 14.45 3.38 21.98
N ALA A 241 13.84 3.76 23.10
CA ALA A 241 13.06 2.83 23.92
C ALA A 241 11.87 2.20 23.15
N VAL A 242 11.17 2.99 22.33
CA VAL A 242 10.08 2.52 21.47
C VAL A 242 10.59 1.52 20.43
N LEU A 243 11.70 1.83 19.75
CA LEU A 243 12.28 0.94 18.74
C LEU A 243 12.82 -0.35 19.35
N GLU A 244 13.46 -0.29 20.51
CA GLU A 244 13.92 -1.49 21.22
C GLU A 244 12.76 -2.39 21.66
N ALA A 245 11.65 -1.79 22.08
CA ALA A 245 10.43 -2.54 22.41
C ALA A 245 9.84 -3.22 21.16
N ALA A 246 9.82 -2.54 20.01
CA ALA A 246 9.36 -3.10 18.75
C ALA A 246 10.30 -4.22 18.25
N GLN A 247 11.61 -4.03 18.35
CA GLN A 247 12.60 -5.03 17.95
C GLN A 247 12.50 -6.32 18.79
N ARG A 248 12.15 -6.24 20.07
CA ARG A 248 11.93 -7.43 20.90
C ARG A 248 10.70 -8.25 20.46
N ARG A 249 9.71 -7.61 19.82
CA ARG A 249 8.48 -8.28 19.33
C ARG A 249 8.62 -8.79 17.89
N ALA A 250 9.18 -7.97 17.02
CA ALA A 250 9.42 -8.26 15.62
C ALA A 250 10.93 -8.29 15.36
N THR A 251 11.56 -9.41 15.78
CA THR A 251 13.01 -9.59 15.58
C THR A 251 13.33 -9.63 14.08
N GLY A 252 14.27 -8.79 13.66
CA GLY A 252 14.74 -8.79 12.28
C GLY A 252 14.05 -7.80 11.36
N ASP A 253 13.33 -6.81 11.88
CA ASP A 253 12.86 -5.71 11.06
C ASP A 253 14.03 -4.78 10.69
N ARG A 254 14.26 -4.64 9.37
CA ARG A 254 15.39 -3.86 8.85
C ARG A 254 15.24 -2.37 9.13
N GLU A 255 14.04 -1.81 9.01
CA GLU A 255 13.80 -0.38 9.23
C GLU A 255 14.07 -0.03 10.69
N ILE A 256 13.57 -0.84 11.62
CA ILE A 256 13.79 -0.67 13.06
C ILE A 256 15.28 -0.78 13.40
N LEU A 257 15.98 -1.81 12.93
CA LEU A 257 17.41 -1.97 13.20
C LEU A 257 18.24 -0.82 12.64
N THR A 258 17.93 -0.36 11.43
CA THR A 258 18.61 0.77 10.81
C THR A 258 18.40 2.05 11.62
N ALA A 259 17.19 2.31 12.09
CA ALA A 259 16.87 3.44 12.94
C ALA A 259 17.62 3.37 14.29
N LEU A 260 17.65 2.19 14.93
CA LEU A 260 18.39 1.98 16.18
C LEU A 260 19.90 2.26 16.02
N VAL A 261 20.52 1.78 14.93
CA VAL A 261 21.94 2.09 14.63
C VAL A 261 22.13 3.59 14.48
N SER A 262 21.27 4.26 13.72
CA SER A 262 21.35 5.70 13.47
C SER A 262 21.24 6.52 14.77
N LEU A 263 20.19 6.25 15.58
CA LEU A 263 19.94 6.99 16.79
C LEU A 263 21.01 6.73 17.88
N ALA A 264 21.49 5.48 18.02
CA ALA A 264 22.58 5.15 18.92
C ALA A 264 23.89 5.88 18.52
N SER A 265 24.22 5.90 17.24
CA SER A 265 25.40 6.63 16.72
C SER A 265 25.30 8.13 16.98
N GLN A 266 24.14 8.73 16.74
CA GLN A 266 23.89 10.16 17.01
C GLN A 266 23.90 10.51 18.50
N SER A 267 23.62 9.54 19.38
CA SER A 267 23.69 9.69 20.84
C SER A 267 25.09 9.46 21.39
N GLY A 268 26.05 9.02 20.57
CA GLY A 268 27.41 8.65 21.00
C GLY A 268 27.46 7.27 21.70
N ASP A 269 26.39 6.51 21.72
CA ASP A 269 26.38 5.14 22.26
C ASP A 269 26.94 4.15 21.24
N THR A 270 28.27 4.08 21.19
CA THR A 270 29.01 3.21 20.29
C THR A 270 28.73 1.72 20.52
N ALA A 271 28.48 1.33 21.78
CA ALA A 271 28.19 -0.07 22.12
C ALA A 271 26.82 -0.50 21.58
N ALA A 272 25.79 0.32 21.75
CA ALA A 272 24.47 0.07 21.16
C ALA A 272 24.51 0.09 19.63
N ALA A 273 25.22 1.05 19.02
CA ALA A 273 25.37 1.13 17.57
C ALA A 273 26.05 -0.13 16.98
N GLN A 274 27.10 -0.65 17.64
CA GLN A 274 27.75 -1.89 17.24
C GLN A 274 26.86 -3.12 17.40
N ARG A 275 26.14 -3.22 18.51
CA ARG A 275 25.18 -4.33 18.76
C ARG A 275 24.09 -4.38 17.69
N TRP A 276 23.45 -3.26 17.38
CA TRP A 276 22.38 -3.20 16.38
C TRP A 276 22.92 -3.34 14.95
N GLY A 277 24.14 -2.83 14.68
CA GLY A 277 24.83 -3.01 13.42
C GLY A 277 25.14 -4.48 13.14
N ALA A 278 25.61 -5.25 14.13
CA ALA A 278 25.84 -6.69 14.01
C ALA A 278 24.53 -7.44 13.72
N ALA A 279 23.43 -7.09 14.39
CA ALA A 279 22.12 -7.68 14.13
C ALA A 279 21.63 -7.41 12.69
N LEU A 280 21.83 -6.20 12.18
CA LEU A 280 21.50 -5.83 10.79
C LEU A 280 22.35 -6.61 9.77
N GLN A 281 23.64 -6.82 10.04
CA GLN A 281 24.51 -7.64 9.19
C GLN A 281 24.09 -9.12 9.16
N GLN A 282 23.70 -9.68 10.30
CA GLN A 282 23.18 -11.05 10.37
C GLN A 282 21.94 -11.26 9.49
N LEU A 283 21.04 -10.28 9.44
CA LEU A 283 19.89 -10.34 8.53
C LEU A 283 20.29 -10.35 7.05
N GLN A 284 21.31 -9.58 6.69
CA GLN A 284 21.80 -9.53 5.31
C GLN A 284 22.44 -10.86 4.88
N THR A 285 23.20 -11.50 5.78
CA THR A 285 23.83 -12.79 5.49
C THR A 285 22.82 -13.93 5.43
N SER A 286 21.83 -13.95 6.32
CA SER A 286 20.76 -14.98 6.29
C SER A 286 19.84 -14.83 5.06
N ALA A 287 19.67 -13.65 4.52
CA ALA A 287 18.90 -13.41 3.29
C ALA A 287 19.68 -13.79 2.01
N ALA A 288 21.00 -13.89 2.11
CA ALA A 288 21.88 -14.23 0.98
C ALA A 288 22.18 -15.74 0.86
N GLU A 289 21.87 -16.55 1.87
CA GLU A 289 22.00 -18.03 1.79
C GLU A 289 20.76 -18.62 1.11
N PRO A 290 20.89 -19.20 -0.11
CA PRO A 290 19.77 -19.89 -0.76
C PRO A 290 19.46 -21.17 0.03
N ARG A 291 18.22 -21.26 0.54
CA ARG A 291 17.67 -22.53 1.04
C ARG A 291 17.21 -23.42 -0.09
#